data_2a435bb105b7edf569dbbe911c3edb37
#
_entry.id   2a435bb105b7edf569dbbe911c3edb37
#
_cell.length_a   1.000
_cell.length_b   1.000
_cell.length_c   1.000
_cell.angle_alpha   90.00
_cell.angle_beta   90.00
_cell.angle_gamma   90.00
#
_symmetry.space_group_name_H-M   'P 1'
#
loop_
_entity.id
_entity.type
_entity.pdbx_description
1 polymer ?
#
loop_
_entity_poly.entity_id
_entity_poly.type
_entity_poly.pdbx_seq_one_letter_code
_entity_poly.pdbx_strand_id
1 'polypeptide(L)'
;MNIETERLVLESISPALAGRIVACDQTTDDNWDPEYPFEDELVPLAGLAATSSPDPVFTMYLIRRKSDSCAIGGFGFFGPPDDTGQVEFGYGLVASVRGAGLATEAVRRALEVAAEYGALSAAADTDLHNRPSQRVLEKAALLETSHDETTIYFGRPLI
;
A
#
# COMPACT_ATOMS: atom_id res chain seq x y z
N MET A 1 -3.24 -1.47 13.76
CA MET A 1 -4.25 -0.48 13.32
C MET A 1 -4.91 -0.97 12.04
N ASN A 2 -6.22 -0.79 11.90
CA ASN A 2 -6.93 -1.09 10.65
C ASN A 2 -7.48 0.20 10.06
N ILE A 3 -7.37 0.32 8.74
CA ILE A 3 -7.91 1.46 7.99
C ILE A 3 -9.11 0.93 7.20
N GLU A 4 -10.29 1.49 7.44
CA GLU A 4 -11.51 1.05 6.77
C GLU A 4 -11.96 2.01 5.69
N THR A 5 -12.47 1.43 4.60
CA THR A 5 -13.17 2.13 3.53
C THR A 5 -14.55 1.51 3.34
N GLU A 6 -15.30 1.95 2.34
CA GLU A 6 -16.60 1.36 2.02
C GLU A 6 -16.52 -0.14 1.71
N ARG A 7 -15.54 -0.56 0.90
CA ARG A 7 -15.44 -1.94 0.41
C ARG A 7 -14.23 -2.71 0.93
N LEU A 8 -13.31 -2.03 1.64
CA LEU A 8 -12.00 -2.60 2.00
C LEU A 8 -11.69 -2.42 3.48
N VAL A 9 -10.84 -3.29 3.99
CA VAL A 9 -10.12 -3.11 5.25
C VAL A 9 -8.63 -3.24 4.94
N LEU A 10 -7.86 -2.22 5.27
CA LEU A 10 -6.41 -2.28 5.25
C LEU A 10 -5.96 -2.72 6.65
N GLU A 11 -5.50 -3.95 6.75
CA GLU A 11 -5.07 -4.57 8.01
C GLU A 11 -3.57 -4.42 8.16
N SER A 12 -3.12 -3.80 9.25
CA SER A 12 -1.69 -3.64 9.49
C SER A 12 -1.01 -5.00 9.64
N ILE A 13 0.14 -5.15 9.01
CA ILE A 13 0.90 -6.39 9.02
C ILE A 13 1.90 -6.35 10.19
N SER A 14 1.77 -7.31 11.13
CA SER A 14 2.76 -7.46 12.20
C SER A 14 4.06 -8.07 11.65
N PRO A 15 5.19 -7.90 12.35
CA PRO A 15 6.43 -8.58 11.96
C PRO A 15 6.28 -10.11 11.86
N ALA A 16 5.51 -10.72 12.74
CA ALA A 16 5.24 -12.17 12.70
C ALA A 16 4.46 -12.55 11.43
N LEU A 17 3.41 -11.80 11.10
CA LEU A 17 2.63 -12.03 9.88
C LEU A 17 3.49 -11.80 8.63
N ALA A 18 4.31 -10.74 8.61
CA ALA A 18 5.22 -10.47 7.50
C ALA A 18 6.16 -11.67 7.24
N GLY A 19 6.70 -12.26 8.30
CA GLY A 19 7.55 -13.45 8.19
C GLY A 19 6.81 -14.64 7.57
N ARG A 20 5.56 -14.86 7.95
CA ARG A 20 4.75 -15.94 7.38
C ARG A 20 4.39 -15.68 5.91
N ILE A 21 4.11 -14.43 5.56
CA ILE A 21 3.83 -14.06 4.15
C ILE A 21 5.06 -14.35 3.28
N VAL A 22 6.24 -13.91 3.72
CA VAL A 22 7.50 -14.16 2.99
C VAL A 22 7.78 -15.66 2.84
N ALA A 23 7.47 -16.46 3.87
CA ALA A 23 7.65 -17.89 3.86
C ALA A 23 6.53 -18.65 3.11
N CYS A 24 5.51 -17.94 2.62
CA CYS A 24 4.29 -18.54 2.03
C CYS A 24 3.60 -19.52 2.98
N ASP A 25 3.67 -19.21 4.28
CA ASP A 25 3.11 -20.04 5.35
C ASP A 25 1.70 -19.58 5.69
N GLN A 26 0.78 -19.87 4.79
CA GLN A 26 -0.64 -19.54 4.95
C GLN A 26 -1.34 -20.57 5.84
N THR A 27 -2.09 -20.07 6.83
CA THR A 27 -3.01 -20.88 7.62
C THR A 27 -4.43 -20.73 7.08
N THR A 28 -5.35 -21.56 7.57
CA THR A 28 -6.76 -21.59 7.12
C THR A 28 -7.45 -20.23 7.32
N ASP A 29 -7.05 -19.46 8.35
CA ASP A 29 -7.68 -18.20 8.71
C ASP A 29 -7.12 -16.98 7.96
N ASP A 30 -6.00 -17.14 7.26
CA ASP A 30 -5.33 -16.02 6.61
C ASP A 30 -6.10 -15.51 5.39
N ASN A 31 -6.73 -16.39 4.65
CA ASN A 31 -7.56 -16.07 3.49
C ASN A 31 -6.85 -15.13 2.49
N TRP A 32 -5.68 -15.55 2.03
CA TRP A 32 -4.94 -14.82 0.98
C TRP A 32 -5.42 -15.27 -0.39
N ASP A 33 -5.56 -14.31 -1.31
CA ASP A 33 -5.80 -14.64 -2.71
C ASP A 33 -4.62 -15.49 -3.23
N PRO A 34 -4.88 -16.46 -4.12
CA PRO A 34 -3.81 -17.32 -4.66
C PRO A 34 -2.65 -16.58 -5.33
N GLU A 35 -2.89 -15.37 -5.84
CA GLU A 35 -1.86 -14.53 -6.45
C GLU A 35 -1.11 -13.63 -5.46
N TYR A 36 -1.51 -13.62 -4.19
CA TYR A 36 -0.84 -12.86 -3.13
C TYR A 36 0.14 -13.77 -2.36
N PRO A 37 1.35 -13.31 -1.98
CA PRO A 37 1.93 -11.97 -2.15
C PRO A 37 2.57 -11.74 -3.52
N PHE A 38 2.84 -10.47 -3.82
CA PHE A 38 3.58 -10.09 -5.02
C PHE A 38 5.09 -10.19 -4.77
N GLU A 39 5.84 -10.53 -5.83
CA GLU A 39 7.29 -10.68 -5.75
C GLU A 39 7.99 -9.40 -5.26
N ASP A 40 7.56 -8.24 -5.73
CA ASP A 40 8.13 -6.94 -5.35
C ASP A 40 7.83 -6.51 -3.91
N GLU A 41 6.90 -7.18 -3.23
CA GLU A 41 6.61 -6.95 -1.81
C GLU A 41 7.50 -7.78 -0.87
N LEU A 42 8.16 -8.81 -1.37
CA LEU A 42 8.88 -9.77 -0.51
C LEU A 42 10.05 -9.12 0.26
N VAL A 43 10.80 -8.22 -0.39
CA VAL A 43 11.92 -7.54 0.27
C VAL A 43 11.44 -6.60 1.38
N PRO A 44 10.48 -5.68 1.12
CA PRO A 44 9.94 -4.86 2.21
C PRO A 44 9.27 -5.67 3.33
N LEU A 45 8.58 -6.77 3.01
CA LEU A 45 7.99 -7.64 4.02
C LEU A 45 9.05 -8.32 4.88
N ALA A 46 10.15 -8.77 4.29
CA ALA A 46 11.28 -9.34 5.03
C ALA A 46 11.89 -8.30 5.98
N GLY A 47 12.00 -7.05 5.54
CA GLY A 47 12.44 -5.94 6.39
C GLY A 47 11.51 -5.70 7.57
N LEU A 48 10.21 -5.72 7.34
CA LEU A 48 9.22 -5.61 8.41
C LEU A 48 9.31 -6.78 9.38
N ALA A 49 9.46 -8.01 8.88
CA ALA A 49 9.60 -9.21 9.71
C ALA A 49 10.80 -9.12 10.67
N ALA A 50 11.85 -8.43 10.27
CA ALA A 50 13.07 -8.25 11.08
C ALA A 50 12.97 -7.05 12.05
N THR A 51 11.89 -6.28 12.00
CA THR A 51 11.71 -5.08 12.82
C THR A 51 11.16 -5.43 14.18
N SER A 52 11.81 -4.98 15.25
CA SER A 52 11.37 -5.23 16.62
C SER A 52 10.29 -4.26 17.10
N SER A 53 10.24 -3.07 16.52
CA SER A 53 9.30 -2.00 16.93
C SER A 53 8.79 -1.25 15.69
N PRO A 54 7.86 -1.85 14.93
CA PRO A 54 7.33 -1.23 13.73
C PRO A 54 6.52 0.02 14.06
N ASP A 55 6.50 0.98 13.11
CA ASP A 55 5.62 2.13 13.25
C ASP A 55 4.16 1.65 13.24
N PRO A 56 3.30 2.12 14.15
CA PRO A 56 1.92 1.65 14.22
C PRO A 56 1.03 2.15 13.08
N VAL A 57 1.43 3.18 12.37
CA VAL A 57 0.66 3.79 11.28
C VAL A 57 1.39 3.68 9.95
N PHE A 58 2.63 4.16 9.90
CA PHE A 58 3.43 4.20 8.67
C PHE A 58 4.15 2.88 8.46
N THR A 59 3.38 1.86 8.13
CA THR A 59 3.81 0.47 7.99
C THR A 59 3.16 -0.14 6.75
N MET A 60 3.21 -1.46 6.63
CA MET A 60 2.58 -2.20 5.54
C MET A 60 1.22 -2.75 5.97
N TYR A 61 0.31 -2.84 5.02
CA TYR A 61 -1.06 -3.28 5.22
C TYR A 61 -1.46 -4.33 4.18
N LEU A 62 -2.21 -5.34 4.63
CA LEU A 62 -2.98 -6.20 3.72
C LEU A 62 -4.23 -5.45 3.30
N ILE A 63 -4.54 -5.48 2.01
CA ILE A 63 -5.82 -4.97 1.52
C ILE A 63 -6.80 -6.14 1.48
N ARG A 64 -7.79 -6.12 2.36
CA ARG A 64 -8.84 -7.14 2.42
C ARG A 64 -10.14 -6.60 1.83
N ARG A 65 -10.78 -7.41 1.03
CA ARG A 65 -12.12 -7.12 0.51
C ARG A 65 -13.16 -7.47 1.57
N LYS A 66 -14.04 -6.51 1.91
CA LYS A 66 -15.04 -6.72 2.98
C LYS A 66 -16.02 -7.84 2.69
N SER A 67 -16.38 -8.07 1.43
CA SER A 67 -17.40 -9.05 1.07
C SER A 67 -17.06 -10.49 1.45
N ASP A 68 -15.75 -10.84 1.48
CA ASP A 68 -15.30 -12.20 1.78
C ASP A 68 -14.05 -12.24 2.68
N SER A 69 -13.57 -11.09 3.12
CA SER A 69 -12.34 -10.93 3.92
C SER A 69 -11.06 -11.44 3.23
N CYS A 70 -11.11 -11.62 1.92
CA CYS A 70 -9.95 -12.10 1.16
C CYS A 70 -8.89 -11.00 1.05
N ALA A 71 -7.63 -11.35 1.32
CA ALA A 71 -6.50 -10.46 1.09
C ALA A 71 -6.20 -10.43 -0.41
N ILE A 72 -6.54 -9.31 -1.05
CA ILE A 72 -6.47 -9.12 -2.49
C ILE A 72 -5.30 -8.23 -2.93
N GLY A 73 -4.49 -7.80 -1.99
CA GLY A 73 -3.34 -6.95 -2.30
C GLY A 73 -2.67 -6.39 -1.07
N GLY A 74 -1.77 -5.44 -1.31
CA GLY A 74 -1.02 -4.78 -0.26
C GLY A 74 -0.89 -3.29 -0.51
N PHE A 75 -0.75 -2.54 0.58
CA PHE A 75 -0.41 -1.13 0.61
C PHE A 75 0.70 -0.94 1.63
N GLY A 76 1.69 -0.12 1.32
CA GLY A 76 2.76 0.13 2.28
C GLY A 76 3.23 1.57 2.24
N PHE A 77 3.43 2.16 3.43
CA PHE A 77 4.24 3.35 3.57
C PHE A 77 5.70 2.91 3.73
N PHE A 78 6.62 3.63 3.11
CA PHE A 78 8.06 3.35 3.22
C PHE A 78 8.69 4.11 4.39
N GLY A 79 8.02 4.08 5.55
CA GLY A 79 8.43 4.73 6.77
C GLY A 79 7.59 5.96 7.12
N PRO A 80 7.83 6.55 8.29
CA PRO A 80 7.15 7.76 8.74
C PRO A 80 7.55 8.97 7.90
N PRO A 81 6.83 10.11 8.04
CA PRO A 81 7.20 11.34 7.33
C PRO A 81 8.66 11.71 7.57
N ASP A 82 9.33 12.14 6.51
CA ASP A 82 10.70 12.64 6.59
C ASP A 82 10.76 14.07 7.19
N ASP A 83 11.93 14.68 7.17
CA ASP A 83 12.13 16.04 7.74
C ASP A 83 11.27 17.11 7.05
N THR A 84 10.79 16.86 5.83
CA THR A 84 9.89 17.76 5.10
C THR A 84 8.42 17.41 5.30
N GLY A 85 8.12 16.36 6.05
CA GLY A 85 6.75 15.87 6.24
C GLY A 85 6.25 14.99 5.11
N GLN A 86 7.12 14.54 4.21
CA GLN A 86 6.73 13.70 3.08
C GLN A 86 6.75 12.22 3.45
N VAL A 87 5.69 11.50 3.06
CA VAL A 87 5.66 10.04 3.07
C VAL A 87 5.72 9.50 1.64
N GLU A 88 6.34 8.36 1.49
CA GLU A 88 6.31 7.60 0.24
C GLU A 88 5.50 6.33 0.44
N PHE A 89 4.82 5.87 -0.59
CA PHE A 89 3.97 4.67 -0.51
C PHE A 89 3.99 3.89 -1.81
N GLY A 90 3.57 2.64 -1.71
CA GLY A 90 3.32 1.76 -2.84
C GLY A 90 2.12 0.85 -2.57
N TYR A 91 1.58 0.25 -3.61
CA TYR A 91 0.40 -0.61 -3.50
C TYR A 91 0.32 -1.56 -4.67
N GLY A 92 -0.47 -2.61 -4.53
CA GLY A 92 -0.79 -3.53 -5.61
C GLY A 92 -2.04 -4.33 -5.30
N LEU A 93 -2.78 -4.69 -6.33
CA LEU A 93 -3.93 -5.58 -6.24
C LEU A 93 -3.74 -6.76 -7.19
N VAL A 94 -4.25 -7.93 -6.81
CA VAL A 94 -4.28 -9.10 -7.69
C VAL A 94 -5.06 -8.78 -8.97
N ALA A 95 -4.67 -9.39 -10.08
CA ALA A 95 -5.20 -9.02 -11.40
C ALA A 95 -6.72 -9.15 -11.50
N SER A 96 -7.29 -10.16 -10.86
CA SER A 96 -8.74 -10.46 -10.95
C SER A 96 -9.66 -9.38 -10.37
N VAL A 97 -9.15 -8.51 -9.50
CA VAL A 97 -9.96 -7.46 -8.85
C VAL A 97 -9.69 -6.06 -9.38
N ARG A 98 -8.84 -5.93 -10.39
CA ARG A 98 -8.50 -4.63 -10.99
C ARG A 98 -9.66 -4.08 -11.81
N GLY A 99 -9.68 -2.74 -11.99
CA GLY A 99 -10.67 -2.06 -12.82
C GLY A 99 -11.96 -1.66 -12.12
N ALA A 100 -12.09 -1.92 -10.82
CA ALA A 100 -13.29 -1.60 -10.03
C ALA A 100 -13.11 -0.39 -9.09
N GLY A 101 -11.98 0.30 -9.18
CA GLY A 101 -11.69 1.47 -8.34
C GLY A 101 -11.20 1.16 -6.93
N LEU A 102 -10.91 -0.11 -6.63
CA LEU A 102 -10.49 -0.52 -5.29
C LEU A 102 -9.13 0.07 -4.88
N ALA A 103 -8.15 0.10 -5.79
CA ALA A 103 -6.84 0.69 -5.51
C ALA A 103 -6.96 2.19 -5.20
N THR A 104 -7.76 2.91 -5.97
CA THR A 104 -8.03 4.33 -5.73
C THR A 104 -8.67 4.55 -4.36
N GLU A 105 -9.62 3.72 -4.00
CA GLU A 105 -10.30 3.77 -2.70
C GLU A 105 -9.31 3.56 -1.55
N ALA A 106 -8.44 2.55 -1.67
CA ALA A 106 -7.42 2.26 -0.67
C ALA A 106 -6.43 3.42 -0.52
N VAL A 107 -5.89 3.92 -1.64
CA VAL A 107 -4.90 5.01 -1.64
C VAL A 107 -5.49 6.28 -1.03
N ARG A 108 -6.68 6.68 -1.45
CA ARG A 108 -7.33 7.88 -0.91
C ARG A 108 -7.46 7.82 0.60
N ARG A 109 -7.96 6.71 1.12
CA ARG A 109 -8.17 6.59 2.57
C ARG A 109 -6.85 6.52 3.33
N ALA A 110 -5.87 5.80 2.81
CA ALA A 110 -4.54 5.74 3.42
C ALA A 110 -3.89 7.12 3.51
N LEU A 111 -4.03 7.95 2.48
CA LEU A 111 -3.49 9.31 2.49
C LEU A 111 -4.22 10.23 3.46
N GLU A 112 -5.53 10.08 3.64
CA GLU A 112 -6.28 10.78 4.69
C GLU A 112 -5.72 10.44 6.06
N VAL A 113 -5.50 9.16 6.33
CA VAL A 113 -4.90 8.68 7.59
C VAL A 113 -3.49 9.26 7.77
N ALA A 114 -2.69 9.26 6.71
CA ALA A 114 -1.34 9.84 6.77
C ALA A 114 -1.40 11.31 7.20
N ALA A 115 -2.34 12.09 6.65
CA ALA A 115 -2.52 13.49 7.03
C ALA A 115 -2.97 13.63 8.49
N GLU A 116 -3.89 12.78 8.95
CA GLU A 116 -4.35 12.75 10.34
C GLU A 116 -3.19 12.51 11.32
N TYR A 117 -2.16 11.78 10.90
CA TYR A 117 -0.99 11.45 11.71
C TYR A 117 0.25 12.30 11.38
N GLY A 118 0.04 13.45 10.73
CA GLY A 118 1.06 14.49 10.62
C GLY A 118 1.83 14.55 9.31
N ALA A 119 1.53 13.71 8.33
CA ALA A 119 2.16 13.83 7.02
C ALA A 119 1.67 15.09 6.31
N LEU A 120 2.59 15.82 5.68
CA LEU A 120 2.30 17.06 4.96
C LEU A 120 2.18 16.88 3.46
N SER A 121 2.81 15.82 2.92
CA SER A 121 2.76 15.47 1.51
C SER A 121 2.96 13.98 1.32
N ALA A 122 2.57 13.48 0.15
CA ALA A 122 2.75 12.09 -0.22
C ALA A 122 3.38 12.00 -1.62
N ALA A 123 4.22 10.99 -1.81
CA ALA A 123 4.86 10.69 -3.08
C ALA A 123 4.76 9.19 -3.39
N ALA A 124 4.68 8.88 -4.67
CA ALA A 124 4.71 7.51 -5.16
C ALA A 124 5.31 7.51 -6.56
N ASP A 125 5.79 6.36 -6.98
CA ASP A 125 6.25 6.18 -8.34
C ASP A 125 5.68 4.89 -8.93
N THR A 126 5.70 4.81 -10.25
CA THR A 126 5.28 3.62 -10.97
C THR A 126 6.04 3.56 -12.30
N ASP A 127 5.99 2.40 -12.95
CA ASP A 127 6.59 2.22 -14.27
C ASP A 127 5.96 3.20 -15.28
N LEU A 128 6.80 3.77 -16.14
CA LEU A 128 6.39 4.75 -17.15
C LEU A 128 5.32 4.21 -18.11
N HIS A 129 5.23 2.90 -18.25
CA HIS A 129 4.27 2.23 -19.12
C HIS A 129 3.07 1.64 -18.36
N ASN A 130 3.06 1.74 -17.02
CA ASN A 130 1.95 1.23 -16.21
C ASN A 130 0.83 2.26 -16.11
N ARG A 131 0.04 2.38 -17.18
CA ARG A 131 -1.08 3.33 -17.26
C ARG A 131 -2.15 3.13 -16.20
N PRO A 132 -2.57 1.90 -15.87
CA PRO A 132 -3.56 1.71 -14.80
C PRO A 132 -3.11 2.27 -13.45
N SER A 133 -1.84 2.07 -13.07
CA SER A 133 -1.29 2.62 -11.82
C SER A 133 -1.23 4.15 -11.86
N GLN A 134 -0.81 4.73 -12.99
CA GLN A 134 -0.80 6.18 -13.16
C GLN A 134 -2.21 6.78 -12.96
N ARG A 135 -3.24 6.13 -13.49
CA ARG A 135 -4.63 6.57 -13.32
C ARG A 135 -5.09 6.50 -11.87
N VAL A 136 -4.68 5.47 -11.13
CA VAL A 136 -4.99 5.37 -9.70
C VAL A 136 -4.41 6.56 -8.97
N LEU A 137 -3.14 6.90 -9.22
CA LEU A 137 -2.48 8.03 -8.58
C LEU A 137 -3.15 9.36 -8.95
N GLU A 138 -3.49 9.56 -10.21
CA GLU A 138 -4.21 10.75 -10.67
C GLU A 138 -5.58 10.88 -10.00
N LYS A 139 -6.33 9.80 -9.91
CA LYS A 139 -7.65 9.77 -9.23
C LYS A 139 -7.53 10.00 -7.73
N ALA A 140 -6.39 9.70 -7.14
CA ALA A 140 -6.08 10.03 -5.74
C ALA A 140 -5.52 11.46 -5.60
N ALA A 141 -5.60 12.27 -6.66
CA ALA A 141 -5.18 13.66 -6.73
C ALA A 141 -3.67 13.88 -6.64
N LEU A 142 -2.86 12.85 -6.94
CA LEU A 142 -1.43 13.05 -7.15
C LEU A 142 -1.19 13.55 -8.56
N LEU A 143 -0.15 14.39 -8.71
CA LEU A 143 0.26 14.94 -10.00
C LEU A 143 1.69 14.50 -10.30
N GLU A 144 1.99 14.32 -11.57
CA GLU A 144 3.35 14.02 -12.00
C GLU A 144 4.29 15.14 -11.57
N THR A 145 5.39 14.76 -10.93
CA THR A 145 6.45 15.70 -10.53
C THR A 145 7.67 15.60 -11.44
N SER A 146 7.97 14.39 -11.94
CA SER A 146 9.06 14.14 -12.87
C SER A 146 8.93 12.74 -13.45
N HIS A 147 9.76 12.43 -14.45
CA HIS A 147 9.91 11.07 -14.96
C HIS A 147 11.30 10.91 -15.58
N ASP A 148 11.74 9.67 -15.69
CA ASP A 148 12.92 9.27 -16.43
C ASP A 148 12.53 8.24 -17.52
N GLU A 149 13.47 7.46 -18.03
CA GLU A 149 13.22 6.50 -19.10
C GLU A 149 12.37 5.29 -18.68
N THR A 150 12.27 5.01 -17.36
CA THR A 150 11.63 3.82 -16.83
C THR A 150 10.53 4.10 -15.81
N THR A 151 10.57 5.26 -15.15
CA THR A 151 9.76 5.56 -13.97
C THR A 151 9.13 6.94 -14.07
N ILE A 152 7.87 7.03 -13.63
CA ILE A 152 7.15 8.29 -13.47
C ILE A 152 6.85 8.52 -11.99
N TYR A 153 7.13 9.73 -11.52
CA TYR A 153 7.00 10.13 -10.11
C TYR A 153 5.81 11.05 -9.93
N PHE A 154 5.06 10.81 -8.86
CA PHE A 154 3.86 11.55 -8.50
C PHE A 154 3.97 12.09 -7.08
N GLY A 155 3.30 13.21 -6.83
CA GLY A 155 3.22 13.79 -5.50
C GLY A 155 1.99 14.65 -5.32
N ARG A 156 1.63 14.90 -4.04
CA ARG A 156 0.58 15.85 -3.69
C ARG A 156 0.78 16.35 -2.26
N PRO A 157 0.38 17.60 -1.97
CA PRO A 157 0.23 18.05 -0.58
C PRO A 157 -0.99 17.35 0.05
N LEU A 158 -0.92 17.14 1.36
CA LEU A 158 -2.00 16.53 2.14
C LEU A 158 -2.75 17.54 3.00
N ILE A 159 -2.30 18.80 2.95
CA ILE A 159 -2.89 19.90 3.70
C ILE A 159 -3.47 20.96 2.77
#